data_d42dea8bbe4a44ec690ee9ff5d805a32
#
_entry.id   d42dea8bbe4a44ec690ee9ff5d805a32
#
_cell.length_a   1.000
_cell.length_b   1.000
_cell.length_c   1.000
_cell.angle_alpha   90.00
_cell.angle_beta   90.00
_cell.angle_gamma   90.00
#
_symmetry.space_group_name_H-M   'P 1'
#
loop_
_entity.id
_entity.type
_entity.pdbx_description
1 polymer ?
#
loop_
_entity_poly.entity_id
_entity_poly.type
_entity_poly.pdbx_seq_one_letter_code
_entity_poly.pdbx_strand_id
1 'polypeptide(L)'
;MKKTLITLATALVLSGCGSSPKEDDNTFTVGMEAAYQPFNWQTSKKTDTAVKLDGGAGYADGYDVVVASRIAKKLGKKLVVKKIAWDGLQPAVESGEIDAIIAGMTADKKREKGLDFTTPYYQSEMVMIVRKNSTMTSFNDIQQFSGYKVTGQKNTNYDTIIDQIKGVKHQTPKSTYPELVVALQQGDTDGITAELPVANGIVQANPDLAIVKFADGHNFNVDTAVSIGLKNNTRKTAEFKNIQKALDSISQEERLKIMEDAVKRAPTDK
;
A
#
# COMPACT_ATOMS: atom_id res chain seq x y z
N MET A 1 -68.84 -34.80 -32.82
CA MET A 1 -68.41 -33.62 -32.01
C MET A 1 -66.93 -33.84 -31.62
N LYS A 2 -65.99 -33.29 -32.37
CA LYS A 2 -64.56 -33.43 -32.12
C LYS A 2 -64.11 -32.14 -31.39
N LYS A 3 -63.62 -32.30 -30.14
CA LYS A 3 -63.03 -31.20 -29.37
C LYS A 3 -61.51 -31.15 -29.65
N THR A 4 -61.04 -30.06 -30.26
CA THR A 4 -59.64 -29.77 -30.53
C THR A 4 -59.06 -29.04 -29.29
N LEU A 5 -58.06 -29.64 -28.63
CA LEU A 5 -57.28 -29.03 -27.57
C LEU A 5 -56.14 -28.24 -28.24
N ILE A 6 -56.12 -26.94 -28.03
CA ILE A 6 -54.98 -26.09 -28.40
C ILE A 6 -54.08 -25.94 -27.18
N THR A 7 -52.88 -26.51 -27.28
CA THR A 7 -51.84 -26.40 -26.26
C THR A 7 -51.04 -25.11 -26.54
N LEU A 8 -51.15 -24.14 -25.68
CA LEU A 8 -50.38 -22.89 -25.74
C LEU A 8 -49.01 -23.10 -25.04
N ALA A 9 -47.95 -23.21 -25.83
CA ALA A 9 -46.59 -23.30 -25.31
C ALA A 9 -46.06 -21.91 -25.00
N THR A 10 -45.94 -21.56 -23.70
CA THR A 10 -45.35 -20.32 -23.23
C THR A 10 -43.82 -20.50 -23.17
N ALA A 11 -43.09 -19.89 -24.11
CA ALA A 11 -41.64 -19.82 -24.08
C ALA A 11 -41.20 -18.73 -23.08
N LEU A 12 -40.68 -19.14 -21.92
CA LEU A 12 -39.95 -18.23 -21.01
C LEU A 12 -38.59 -17.89 -21.62
N VAL A 13 -38.43 -16.69 -22.14
CA VAL A 13 -37.16 -16.13 -22.50
C VAL A 13 -36.50 -15.55 -21.20
N LEU A 14 -35.59 -16.33 -20.61
CA LEU A 14 -34.72 -15.81 -19.56
C LEU A 14 -33.65 -14.91 -20.23
N SER A 15 -33.96 -13.64 -20.36
CA SER A 15 -32.94 -12.60 -20.65
C SER A 15 -32.12 -12.34 -19.39
N GLY A 16 -31.10 -13.14 -19.19
CA GLY A 16 -30.05 -12.86 -18.19
C GLY A 16 -29.19 -11.68 -18.66
N CYS A 17 -29.59 -10.45 -18.42
CA CYS A 17 -28.70 -9.29 -18.51
C CYS A 17 -27.76 -9.29 -17.31
N GLY A 18 -26.64 -10.01 -17.45
CA GLY A 18 -25.45 -9.74 -16.68
C GLY A 18 -24.82 -8.46 -17.18
N SER A 19 -25.31 -7.30 -16.75
CA SER A 19 -24.60 -6.05 -16.94
C SER A 19 -23.43 -6.05 -15.96
N SER A 20 -22.23 -6.36 -16.46
CA SER A 20 -20.99 -5.91 -15.83
C SER A 20 -21.10 -4.41 -15.61
N PRO A 21 -20.68 -3.86 -14.43
CA PRO A 21 -20.63 -2.42 -14.26
C PRO A 21 -19.82 -1.85 -15.42
N LYS A 22 -20.38 -0.94 -16.21
CA LYS A 22 -19.60 -0.17 -17.17
C LYS A 22 -18.57 0.57 -16.35
N GLU A 23 -17.27 0.26 -16.57
CA GLU A 23 -16.19 1.15 -16.17
C GLU A 23 -16.55 2.57 -16.64
N ASP A 24 -16.58 3.51 -15.69
CA ASP A 24 -16.70 4.92 -16.04
C ASP A 24 -15.36 5.33 -16.64
N ASP A 25 -15.26 5.35 -17.97
CA ASP A 25 -14.05 5.67 -18.72
C ASP A 25 -13.40 7.00 -18.28
N ASN A 26 -14.10 7.80 -17.50
CA ASN A 26 -13.68 9.11 -17.01
C ASN A 26 -13.04 9.08 -15.62
N THR A 27 -12.93 7.91 -14.97
CA THR A 27 -12.32 7.76 -13.65
C THR A 27 -11.02 6.96 -13.71
N PHE A 28 -10.12 7.24 -12.76
CA PHE A 28 -8.96 6.42 -12.41
C PHE A 28 -9.11 6.02 -10.96
N THR A 29 -9.49 4.77 -10.72
CA THR A 29 -9.80 4.25 -9.39
C THR A 29 -8.57 3.56 -8.81
N VAL A 30 -8.10 4.06 -7.68
CA VAL A 30 -6.88 3.59 -7.01
C VAL A 30 -7.21 3.01 -5.64
N GLY A 31 -6.66 1.82 -5.34
CA GLY A 31 -6.74 1.20 -4.03
C GLY A 31 -5.51 1.48 -3.18
N MET A 32 -5.73 1.75 -1.89
CA MET A 32 -4.71 1.87 -0.86
C MET A 32 -5.27 1.54 0.51
N GLU A 33 -4.38 1.19 1.48
CA GLU A 33 -4.79 0.85 2.84
C GLU A 33 -5.25 2.08 3.63
N ALA A 34 -4.69 3.26 3.32
CA ALA A 34 -4.89 4.52 4.04
C ALA A 34 -4.57 4.40 5.55
N ALA A 35 -3.52 3.62 5.88
CA ALA A 35 -2.99 3.39 7.23
C ALA A 35 -1.45 3.25 7.25
N TYR A 36 -0.76 3.73 6.20
CA TYR A 36 0.68 3.60 5.97
C TYR A 36 1.33 4.97 5.75
N GLN A 37 1.46 5.77 6.80
CA GLN A 37 2.11 7.09 6.76
C GLN A 37 3.62 6.96 6.49
N PRO A 38 4.23 7.85 5.70
CA PRO A 38 3.69 9.00 4.98
C PRO A 38 3.22 8.67 3.55
N PHE A 39 3.21 7.38 3.16
CA PHE A 39 2.74 6.97 1.84
C PHE A 39 1.25 7.26 1.67
N ASN A 40 0.41 6.78 2.59
CA ASN A 40 -1.02 7.01 2.55
C ASN A 40 -1.65 6.91 3.96
N TRP A 41 -2.56 7.82 4.28
CA TRP A 41 -3.31 7.80 5.55
C TRP A 41 -4.73 8.35 5.37
N GLN A 42 -5.62 7.95 6.26
CA GLN A 42 -6.95 8.51 6.35
C GLN A 42 -6.95 9.75 7.26
N THR A 43 -7.67 10.78 6.87
CA THR A 43 -7.87 12.01 7.65
C THR A 43 -9.29 12.51 7.55
N SER A 44 -9.78 13.18 8.61
CA SER A 44 -11.05 13.91 8.57
C SER A 44 -10.90 15.30 7.95
N LYS A 45 -9.66 15.82 7.84
CA LYS A 45 -9.35 17.17 7.34
C LYS A 45 -9.25 17.16 5.82
N LYS A 46 -9.97 18.06 5.15
CA LYS A 46 -9.75 18.34 3.72
C LYS A 46 -8.52 19.25 3.61
N THR A 47 -7.49 18.80 2.89
CA THR A 47 -6.31 19.58 2.52
C THR A 47 -6.27 19.77 1.00
N ASP A 48 -5.30 20.51 0.49
CA ASP A 48 -5.12 20.70 -0.96
C ASP A 48 -4.70 19.39 -1.68
N THR A 49 -4.15 18.43 -0.94
CA THR A 49 -3.69 17.13 -1.46
C THR A 49 -4.64 15.99 -1.14
N ALA A 50 -5.53 16.16 -0.15
CA ALA A 50 -6.41 15.10 0.30
C ALA A 50 -7.57 14.86 -0.68
N VAL A 51 -7.81 13.59 -0.99
CA VAL A 51 -8.88 13.12 -1.89
C VAL A 51 -9.93 12.41 -1.06
N LYS A 52 -11.22 12.72 -1.32
CA LYS A 52 -12.34 12.08 -0.61
C LYS A 52 -12.34 10.57 -0.87
N LEU A 53 -12.46 9.78 0.19
CA LEU A 53 -12.59 8.33 0.06
C LEU A 53 -13.92 7.95 -0.56
N ASP A 54 -13.89 7.05 -1.54
CA ASP A 54 -15.09 6.48 -2.17
C ASP A 54 -15.78 5.52 -1.20
N GLY A 55 -17.09 5.71 -1.02
CA GLY A 55 -17.90 4.90 -0.10
C GLY A 55 -17.54 5.02 1.38
N GLY A 56 -16.56 5.86 1.75
CA GLY A 56 -16.03 5.99 3.11
C GLY A 56 -16.17 7.37 3.72
N ALA A 57 -15.91 7.46 5.03
CA ALA A 57 -15.82 8.73 5.74
C ALA A 57 -14.42 9.35 5.58
N GLY A 58 -14.36 10.66 5.38
CA GLY A 58 -13.12 11.43 5.34
C GLY A 58 -12.38 11.36 4.00
N TYR A 59 -11.08 11.52 4.09
CA TYR A 59 -10.18 11.68 2.94
C TYR A 59 -8.96 10.78 3.10
N ALA A 60 -8.35 10.41 1.98
CA ALA A 60 -6.98 9.90 1.94
C ALA A 60 -6.03 11.04 1.61
N ASP A 61 -4.87 11.09 2.26
CA ASP A 61 -3.75 11.97 1.94
C ASP A 61 -2.44 11.17 2.01
N GLY A 62 -1.36 11.73 1.50
CA GLY A 62 -0.03 11.14 1.51
C GLY A 62 0.67 11.16 0.16
N TYR A 63 1.86 10.59 0.17
CA TYR A 63 2.71 10.48 -1.02
C TYR A 63 1.99 9.81 -2.19
N ASP A 64 1.38 8.64 -1.93
CA ASP A 64 0.67 7.84 -2.93
C ASP A 64 -0.53 8.59 -3.52
N VAL A 65 -1.25 9.34 -2.68
CA VAL A 65 -2.42 10.13 -3.10
C VAL A 65 -1.99 11.26 -4.04
N VAL A 66 -0.86 11.93 -3.76
CA VAL A 66 -0.33 12.99 -4.63
C VAL A 66 0.16 12.41 -5.95
N VAL A 67 0.86 11.26 -5.93
CA VAL A 67 1.31 10.55 -7.14
C VAL A 67 0.10 10.13 -7.97
N ALA A 68 -0.92 9.50 -7.36
CA ALA A 68 -2.16 9.09 -8.02
C ALA A 68 -2.89 10.28 -8.65
N SER A 69 -2.97 11.42 -7.94
CA SER A 69 -3.61 12.65 -8.44
C SER A 69 -2.90 13.21 -9.68
N ARG A 70 -1.57 13.19 -9.69
CA ARG A 70 -0.78 13.63 -10.86
C ARG A 70 -0.97 12.72 -12.05
N ILE A 71 -1.00 11.40 -11.82
CA ILE A 71 -1.25 10.40 -12.87
C ILE A 71 -2.67 10.60 -13.43
N ALA A 72 -3.70 10.65 -12.58
CA ALA A 72 -5.09 10.87 -13.01
C ALA A 72 -5.24 12.13 -13.85
N LYS A 73 -4.64 13.25 -13.40
CA LYS A 73 -4.62 14.52 -14.16
C LYS A 73 -3.97 14.36 -15.53
N LYS A 74 -2.86 13.62 -15.61
CA LYS A 74 -2.14 13.39 -16.87
C LYS A 74 -2.93 12.49 -17.82
N LEU A 75 -3.72 11.56 -17.28
CA LEU A 75 -4.64 10.72 -18.03
C LEU A 75 -5.94 11.45 -18.46
N GLY A 76 -6.18 12.66 -17.95
CA GLY A 76 -7.45 13.39 -18.16
C GLY A 76 -8.63 12.76 -17.40
N LYS A 77 -8.36 11.94 -16.37
CA LYS A 77 -9.36 11.21 -15.59
C LYS A 77 -9.56 11.83 -14.19
N LYS A 78 -10.73 11.62 -13.60
CA LYS A 78 -11.01 11.96 -12.20
C LYS A 78 -10.43 10.87 -11.30
N LEU A 79 -9.63 11.25 -10.31
CA LEU A 79 -9.14 10.29 -9.30
C LEU A 79 -10.27 9.87 -8.37
N VAL A 80 -10.42 8.57 -8.19
CA VAL A 80 -11.23 7.92 -7.17
C VAL A 80 -10.31 7.11 -6.26
N VAL A 81 -10.38 7.28 -4.95
CA VAL A 81 -9.56 6.54 -3.98
C VAL A 81 -10.44 5.64 -3.15
N LYS A 82 -10.17 4.33 -3.21
CA LYS A 82 -10.82 3.32 -2.36
C LYS A 82 -9.88 2.91 -1.23
N LYS A 83 -10.42 2.95 0.00
CA LYS A 83 -9.74 2.37 1.16
C LYS A 83 -10.03 0.88 1.21
N ILE A 84 -8.99 0.07 1.03
CA ILE A 84 -9.06 -1.39 0.99
C ILE A 84 -7.95 -1.93 1.90
N ALA A 85 -8.28 -2.91 2.76
CA ALA A 85 -7.28 -3.58 3.57
C ALA A 85 -6.15 -4.17 2.69
N TRP A 86 -4.92 -4.19 3.20
CA TRP A 86 -3.73 -4.63 2.44
C TRP A 86 -3.94 -5.93 1.66
N ASP A 87 -4.48 -6.96 2.32
CA ASP A 87 -4.72 -8.29 1.71
C ASP A 87 -5.80 -8.26 0.61
N GLY A 88 -6.62 -7.22 0.56
CA GLY A 88 -7.70 -7.05 -0.42
C GLY A 88 -7.27 -6.31 -1.70
N LEU A 89 -6.10 -5.65 -1.71
CA LEU A 89 -5.67 -4.80 -2.83
C LEU A 89 -5.46 -5.60 -4.12
N GLN A 90 -4.73 -6.72 -4.05
CA GLN A 90 -4.49 -7.55 -5.23
C GLN A 90 -5.80 -8.15 -5.77
N PRO A 91 -6.67 -8.79 -4.97
CA PRO A 91 -7.99 -9.23 -5.45
C PRO A 91 -8.84 -8.12 -6.09
N ALA A 92 -8.78 -6.89 -5.54
CA ALA A 92 -9.54 -5.77 -6.07
C ALA A 92 -9.09 -5.34 -7.49
N VAL A 93 -7.77 -5.34 -7.76
CA VAL A 93 -7.27 -5.03 -9.11
C VAL A 93 -7.49 -6.20 -10.07
N GLU A 94 -7.39 -7.43 -9.61
CA GLU A 94 -7.67 -8.62 -10.42
C GLU A 94 -9.14 -8.68 -10.88
N SER A 95 -10.07 -8.30 -10.00
CA SER A 95 -11.52 -8.24 -10.31
C SER A 95 -11.93 -7.03 -11.15
N GLY A 96 -11.08 -6.00 -11.25
CA GLY A 96 -11.42 -4.72 -11.88
C GLY A 96 -12.22 -3.78 -10.96
N GLU A 97 -12.24 -4.02 -9.65
CA GLU A 97 -12.82 -3.10 -8.68
C GLU A 97 -12.02 -1.80 -8.57
N ILE A 98 -10.70 -1.88 -8.80
CA ILE A 98 -9.75 -0.78 -8.91
C ILE A 98 -8.90 -0.95 -10.16
N ASP A 99 -8.49 0.17 -10.78
CA ASP A 99 -7.62 0.17 -11.94
C ASP A 99 -6.15 -0.07 -11.54
N ALA A 100 -5.75 0.43 -10.36
CA ALA A 100 -4.36 0.36 -9.91
C ALA A 100 -4.25 0.28 -8.38
N ILE A 101 -3.15 -0.34 -7.92
CA ILE A 101 -2.68 -0.29 -6.53
C ILE A 101 -1.57 0.75 -6.46
N ILE A 102 -1.78 1.84 -5.72
CA ILE A 102 -0.75 2.83 -5.39
C ILE A 102 -0.73 2.95 -3.86
N ALA A 103 0.10 2.11 -3.23
CA ALA A 103 -0.01 1.83 -1.80
C ALA A 103 1.35 1.49 -1.14
N GLY A 104 2.45 2.06 -1.62
CA GLY A 104 3.78 1.69 -1.12
C GLY A 104 4.13 0.22 -1.38
N MET A 105 3.63 -0.37 -2.48
CA MET A 105 3.79 -1.80 -2.75
C MET A 105 5.07 -2.10 -3.53
N THR A 106 5.92 -2.96 -2.98
CA THR A 106 7.11 -3.47 -3.68
C THR A 106 6.72 -4.53 -4.70
N ALA A 107 7.29 -4.46 -5.89
CA ALA A 107 7.20 -5.48 -6.92
C ALA A 107 8.12 -6.66 -6.56
N ASP A 108 7.57 -7.70 -5.94
CA ASP A 108 8.30 -8.93 -5.66
C ASP A 108 7.85 -10.09 -6.57
N LYS A 109 8.69 -11.12 -6.68
CA LYS A 109 8.44 -12.29 -7.54
C LYS A 109 7.12 -13.04 -7.23
N LYS A 110 6.60 -12.92 -6.02
CA LYS A 110 5.32 -13.55 -5.64
C LYS A 110 4.16 -12.73 -6.20
N ARG A 111 4.20 -11.43 -6.04
CA ARG A 111 3.18 -10.49 -6.53
C ARG A 111 3.17 -10.39 -8.05
N GLU A 112 4.34 -10.45 -8.71
CA GLU A 112 4.47 -10.45 -10.17
C GLU A 112 3.80 -11.63 -10.88
N LYS A 113 3.40 -12.69 -10.14
CA LYS A 113 2.61 -13.78 -10.71
C LYS A 113 1.16 -13.37 -10.97
N GLY A 114 0.63 -12.42 -10.23
CA GLY A 114 -0.76 -11.95 -10.32
C GLY A 114 -0.91 -10.49 -10.73
N LEU A 115 0.19 -9.72 -10.75
CA LEU A 115 0.20 -8.29 -11.06
C LEU A 115 1.29 -7.94 -12.08
N ASP A 116 1.00 -6.95 -12.91
CA ASP A 116 2.02 -6.21 -13.66
C ASP A 116 2.39 -4.95 -12.90
N PHE A 117 3.69 -4.62 -12.84
CA PHE A 117 4.19 -3.45 -12.14
C PHE A 117 4.82 -2.44 -13.09
N THR A 118 4.64 -1.15 -12.77
CA THR A 118 5.40 -0.05 -13.40
C THR A 118 6.86 -0.08 -12.95
N THR A 119 7.68 0.80 -13.52
CA THR A 119 8.95 1.16 -12.90
C THR A 119 8.72 1.74 -11.50
N PRO A 120 9.70 1.63 -10.59
CA PRO A 120 9.55 2.17 -9.23
C PRO A 120 9.28 3.67 -9.21
N TYR A 121 8.41 4.09 -8.30
CA TYR A 121 8.14 5.51 -8.07
C TYR A 121 8.77 6.05 -6.77
N TYR A 122 9.23 5.16 -5.88
CA TYR A 122 10.02 5.49 -4.70
C TYR A 122 10.92 4.32 -4.31
N GLN A 123 12.03 4.62 -3.62
CA GLN A 123 12.91 3.63 -3.03
C GLN A 123 13.47 4.19 -1.73
N SER A 124 13.56 3.34 -0.71
CA SER A 124 14.02 3.69 0.63
C SER A 124 15.01 2.65 1.18
N GLU A 125 15.33 2.75 2.46
CA GLU A 125 16.13 1.76 3.20
C GLU A 125 15.30 1.13 4.32
N MET A 126 15.61 -0.12 4.69
CA MET A 126 15.02 -0.78 5.85
C MET A 126 15.70 -0.33 7.13
N VAL A 127 14.88 -0.16 8.14
CA VAL A 127 15.30 0.19 9.50
C VAL A 127 14.50 -0.63 10.51
N MET A 128 14.89 -0.59 11.79
CA MET A 128 14.10 -1.10 12.90
C MET A 128 13.58 0.05 13.74
N ILE A 129 12.32 -0.01 14.16
CA ILE A 129 11.78 0.90 15.18
C ILE A 129 11.76 0.14 16.50
N VAL A 130 12.27 0.79 17.55
CA VAL A 130 12.38 0.23 18.91
C VAL A 130 11.89 1.25 19.94
N ARG A 131 11.66 0.82 21.18
CA ARG A 131 11.41 1.77 22.28
C ARG A 131 12.68 2.58 22.57
N LYS A 132 12.53 3.88 22.74
CA LYS A 132 13.64 4.83 22.92
C LYS A 132 14.49 4.56 24.17
N ASN A 133 13.89 3.99 25.20
CA ASN A 133 14.57 3.66 26.46
C ASN A 133 15.25 2.28 26.45
N SER A 134 15.28 1.58 25.31
CA SER A 134 15.90 0.26 25.19
C SER A 134 17.38 0.35 24.81
N THR A 135 18.16 -0.67 25.17
CA THR A 135 19.57 -0.78 24.73
C THR A 135 19.72 -0.98 23.23
N MET A 136 18.65 -1.41 22.56
CA MET A 136 18.63 -1.67 21.11
C MET A 136 18.83 -0.39 20.26
N THR A 137 18.66 0.80 20.85
CA THR A 137 18.91 2.09 20.17
C THR A 137 20.37 2.27 19.74
N SER A 138 21.30 1.50 20.32
CA SER A 138 22.73 1.49 19.94
C SER A 138 23.11 0.42 18.92
N PHE A 139 22.17 -0.41 18.48
CA PHE A 139 22.42 -1.46 17.50
C PHE A 139 22.67 -0.87 16.11
N ASN A 140 23.53 -1.52 15.33
CA ASN A 140 23.85 -1.13 13.96
C ASN A 140 23.99 -2.34 13.01
N ASP A 141 23.66 -3.54 13.49
CA ASP A 141 23.64 -4.80 12.75
C ASP A 141 22.35 -5.54 13.09
N ILE A 142 21.66 -6.05 12.05
CA ILE A 142 20.42 -6.82 12.25
C ILE A 142 20.64 -8.03 13.16
N GLN A 143 21.83 -8.65 13.15
CA GLN A 143 22.12 -9.82 13.97
C GLN A 143 22.16 -9.53 15.49
N GLN A 144 22.30 -8.27 15.88
CA GLN A 144 22.21 -7.88 17.31
C GLN A 144 20.80 -8.04 17.87
N PHE A 145 19.77 -8.17 16.99
CA PHE A 145 18.40 -8.51 17.40
C PHE A 145 18.18 -10.02 17.66
N SER A 146 19.22 -10.85 17.64
CA SER A 146 19.15 -12.25 18.05
C SER A 146 18.56 -12.39 19.47
N GLY A 147 17.57 -13.26 19.63
CA GLY A 147 16.86 -13.48 20.91
C GLY A 147 15.78 -12.43 21.24
N TYR A 148 15.70 -11.31 20.54
CA TYR A 148 14.64 -10.31 20.71
C TYR A 148 13.37 -10.67 19.93
N LYS A 149 12.24 -10.13 20.37
CA LYS A 149 10.95 -10.26 19.71
C LYS A 149 10.85 -9.22 18.60
N VAL A 150 10.70 -9.65 17.34
CA VAL A 150 10.55 -8.75 16.20
C VAL A 150 9.30 -9.13 15.41
N THR A 151 8.57 -8.15 14.91
CA THR A 151 7.38 -8.36 14.09
C THR A 151 7.33 -7.36 12.92
N GLY A 152 6.56 -7.72 11.89
CA GLY A 152 6.33 -6.91 10.69
C GLY A 152 4.85 -6.88 10.31
N GLN A 153 4.54 -6.18 9.21
CA GLN A 153 3.19 -6.19 8.68
C GLN A 153 2.93 -7.49 7.91
N LYS A 154 1.79 -8.09 8.20
CA LYS A 154 1.33 -9.35 7.60
C LYS A 154 1.31 -9.28 6.06
N ASN A 155 1.72 -10.38 5.42
CA ASN A 155 1.75 -10.52 3.95
C ASN A 155 2.62 -9.48 3.23
N THR A 156 3.67 -8.99 3.91
CA THR A 156 4.70 -8.15 3.30
C THR A 156 6.06 -8.86 3.31
N ASN A 157 6.97 -8.43 2.41
CA ASN A 157 8.36 -8.82 2.45
C ASN A 157 9.05 -8.32 3.73
N TYR A 158 8.58 -7.23 4.33
CA TYR A 158 9.12 -6.66 5.57
C TYR A 158 8.88 -7.53 6.81
N ASP A 159 7.87 -8.40 6.78
CA ASP A 159 7.70 -9.43 7.79
C ASP A 159 8.64 -10.62 7.51
N THR A 160 8.69 -11.10 6.29
CA THR A 160 9.49 -12.29 5.95
C THR A 160 10.99 -12.10 6.11
N ILE A 161 11.52 -10.88 5.94
CA ILE A 161 12.95 -10.59 6.12
C ILE A 161 13.44 -10.71 7.57
N ILE A 162 12.53 -10.71 8.54
CA ILE A 162 12.86 -10.88 9.97
C ILE A 162 13.64 -12.18 10.18
N ASP A 163 13.35 -13.22 9.39
CA ASP A 163 14.03 -14.52 9.46
C ASP A 163 15.49 -14.47 9.01
N GLN A 164 15.98 -13.35 8.46
CA GLN A 164 17.41 -13.11 8.22
C GLN A 164 18.19 -12.90 9.54
N ILE A 165 17.52 -12.58 10.62
CA ILE A 165 18.11 -12.43 11.96
C ILE A 165 18.20 -13.82 12.60
N LYS A 166 19.40 -14.34 12.77
CA LYS A 166 19.60 -15.65 13.39
C LYS A 166 19.15 -15.65 14.84
N GLY A 167 18.27 -16.59 15.20
CA GLY A 167 17.78 -16.73 16.58
C GLY A 167 16.80 -15.65 17.02
N VAL A 168 16.25 -14.85 16.12
CA VAL A 168 15.18 -13.92 16.43
C VAL A 168 13.93 -14.65 16.95
N LYS A 169 13.19 -14.02 17.83
CA LYS A 169 11.84 -14.46 18.21
C LYS A 169 10.82 -13.77 17.31
N HIS A 170 10.68 -14.26 16.09
CA HIS A 170 9.72 -13.72 15.11
C HIS A 170 8.30 -13.86 15.67
N GLN A 171 7.63 -12.72 15.90
CA GLN A 171 6.29 -12.66 16.47
C GLN A 171 5.22 -12.74 15.38
N THR A 172 3.98 -13.06 15.78
CA THR A 172 2.83 -13.03 14.88
C THR A 172 2.67 -11.65 14.25
N PRO A 173 2.66 -11.56 12.90
CA PRO A 173 2.57 -10.28 12.21
C PRO A 173 1.23 -9.58 12.47
N LYS A 174 1.22 -8.26 12.39
CA LYS A 174 0.02 -7.43 12.54
C LYS A 174 -0.52 -7.00 11.18
N SER A 175 -1.81 -6.66 11.13
CA SER A 175 -2.44 -6.27 9.87
C SER A 175 -2.01 -4.89 9.40
N THR A 176 -1.75 -3.95 10.33
CA THR A 176 -1.47 -2.54 10.04
C THR A 176 -0.29 -2.00 10.85
N TYR A 177 0.33 -0.92 10.38
CA TYR A 177 1.40 -0.23 11.14
C TYR A 177 0.90 0.38 12.47
N PRO A 178 -0.30 0.98 12.57
CA PRO A 178 -0.84 1.38 13.87
C PRO A 178 -0.89 0.24 14.90
N GLU A 179 -1.27 -0.98 14.49
CA GLU A 179 -1.26 -2.16 15.39
C GLU A 179 0.16 -2.56 15.80
N LEU A 180 1.14 -2.46 14.88
CA LEU A 180 2.56 -2.70 15.16
C LEU A 180 3.09 -1.72 16.20
N VAL A 181 2.76 -0.42 16.07
CA VAL A 181 3.17 0.63 17.01
C VAL A 181 2.60 0.34 18.41
N VAL A 182 1.32 0.00 18.51
CA VAL A 182 0.70 -0.37 19.78
C VAL A 182 1.40 -1.58 20.42
N ALA A 183 1.67 -2.64 19.65
CA ALA A 183 2.36 -3.83 20.14
C ALA A 183 3.79 -3.51 20.63
N LEU A 184 4.51 -2.60 19.94
CA LEU A 184 5.84 -2.17 20.36
C LEU A 184 5.79 -1.35 21.66
N GLN A 185 4.85 -0.42 21.78
CA GLN A 185 4.67 0.41 22.98
C GLN A 185 4.25 -0.44 24.21
N GLN A 186 3.40 -1.46 24.01
CA GLN A 186 2.96 -2.37 25.07
C GLN A 186 4.02 -3.42 25.47
N GLY A 187 5.09 -3.59 24.68
CA GLY A 187 6.14 -4.58 24.97
C GLY A 187 5.82 -5.99 24.48
N ASP A 188 4.79 -6.17 23.65
CA ASP A 188 4.50 -7.44 23.01
C ASP A 188 5.59 -7.82 22.02
N THR A 189 6.20 -6.81 21.38
CA THR A 189 7.40 -6.93 20.55
C THR A 189 8.49 -5.97 21.03
N ASP A 190 9.74 -6.22 20.63
CA ASP A 190 10.90 -5.38 20.98
C ASP A 190 11.32 -4.49 19.81
N GLY A 191 11.03 -4.93 18.58
CA GLY A 191 11.31 -4.19 17.36
C GLY A 191 10.26 -4.44 16.30
N ILE A 192 10.05 -3.43 15.44
CA ILE A 192 9.22 -3.55 14.23
C ILE A 192 10.03 -3.12 13.02
N THR A 193 9.95 -3.89 11.95
CA THR A 193 10.59 -3.58 10.67
C THR A 193 9.81 -2.49 9.94
N ALA A 194 10.52 -1.51 9.38
CA ALA A 194 9.90 -0.43 8.62
C ALA A 194 10.85 0.14 7.57
N GLU A 195 10.29 0.81 6.57
CA GLU A 195 11.03 1.70 5.69
C GLU A 195 11.34 3.03 6.41
N LEU A 196 12.47 3.64 6.10
CA LEU A 196 12.90 4.87 6.76
C LEU A 196 11.86 6.01 6.73
N PRO A 197 11.14 6.31 5.62
CA PRO A 197 10.10 7.34 5.64
C PRO A 197 8.97 7.02 6.61
N VAL A 198 8.56 5.75 6.69
CA VAL A 198 7.52 5.28 7.60
C VAL A 198 8.01 5.39 9.06
N ALA A 199 9.23 4.95 9.32
CA ALA A 199 9.84 5.06 10.64
C ALA A 199 9.95 6.53 11.10
N ASN A 200 10.31 7.45 10.21
CA ASN A 200 10.35 8.88 10.50
C ASN A 200 8.97 9.41 10.92
N GLY A 201 7.92 9.07 10.17
CA GLY A 201 6.55 9.47 10.50
C GLY A 201 6.08 8.90 11.84
N ILE A 202 6.37 7.62 12.10
CA ILE A 202 6.01 6.93 13.36
C ILE A 202 6.72 7.58 14.56
N VAL A 203 8.03 7.80 14.48
CA VAL A 203 8.82 8.37 15.60
C VAL A 203 8.47 9.84 15.83
N GLN A 204 8.15 10.60 14.78
CA GLN A 204 7.64 11.96 14.93
C GLN A 204 6.33 12.02 15.72
N ALA A 205 5.42 11.09 15.47
CA ALA A 205 4.14 10.97 16.19
C ALA A 205 4.25 10.28 17.56
N ASN A 206 5.33 9.52 17.82
CA ASN A 206 5.55 8.73 19.04
C ASN A 206 6.95 8.97 19.59
N PRO A 207 7.17 10.04 20.42
CA PRO A 207 8.48 10.44 20.92
C PRO A 207 9.16 9.42 21.86
N ASP A 208 8.43 8.41 22.31
CA ASP A 208 8.88 7.26 23.10
C ASP A 208 9.54 6.15 22.25
N LEU A 209 9.50 6.28 20.92
CA LEU A 209 10.11 5.37 19.97
C LEU A 209 11.39 5.96 19.36
N ALA A 210 12.24 5.10 18.80
CA ALA A 210 13.48 5.47 18.15
C ALA A 210 13.73 4.60 16.90
N ILE A 211 14.48 5.14 15.95
CA ILE A 211 14.91 4.46 14.73
C ILE A 211 16.31 3.88 14.96
N VAL A 212 16.49 2.61 14.62
CA VAL A 212 17.79 1.95 14.51
C VAL A 212 18.12 1.80 13.04
N LYS A 213 19.18 2.46 12.60
CA LYS A 213 19.77 2.31 11.26
C LYS A 213 20.90 1.31 11.31
N PHE A 214 21.06 0.55 10.25
CA PHE A 214 22.10 -0.47 10.15
C PHE A 214 23.30 0.05 9.36
N ALA A 215 24.48 -0.43 9.71
CA ALA A 215 25.70 -0.12 8.96
C ALA A 215 25.68 -0.81 7.58
N ASP A 216 26.48 -0.30 6.65
CA ASP A 216 26.62 -0.88 5.31
C ASP A 216 27.02 -2.34 5.39
N GLY A 217 26.28 -3.19 4.68
CA GLY A 217 26.49 -4.66 4.70
C GLY A 217 25.91 -5.38 5.92
N HIS A 218 25.34 -4.66 6.89
CA HIS A 218 24.72 -5.20 8.11
C HIS A 218 23.20 -5.03 8.16
N ASN A 219 22.59 -4.62 7.05
CA ASN A 219 21.15 -4.41 6.90
C ASN A 219 20.47 -5.67 6.32
N PHE A 220 19.16 -5.65 6.28
CA PHE A 220 18.34 -6.64 5.58
C PHE A 220 18.65 -6.64 4.08
N ASN A 221 18.71 -7.83 3.51
CA ASN A 221 18.76 -7.98 2.05
C ASN A 221 17.33 -8.06 1.51
N VAL A 222 16.80 -6.94 1.06
CA VAL A 222 15.45 -6.82 0.52
C VAL A 222 15.36 -5.66 -0.48
N ASP A 223 14.53 -5.82 -1.50
CA ASP A 223 14.15 -4.71 -2.36
C ASP A 223 13.08 -3.87 -1.65
N THR A 224 13.29 -2.56 -1.59
CA THR A 224 12.40 -1.56 -1.02
C THR A 224 11.80 -0.64 -2.08
N ALA A 225 12.03 -0.95 -3.36
CA ALA A 225 11.48 -0.17 -4.47
C ALA A 225 9.98 -0.40 -4.60
N VAL A 226 9.18 0.65 -4.44
CA VAL A 226 7.73 0.57 -4.56
C VAL A 226 7.27 0.98 -5.95
N SER A 227 6.29 0.24 -6.48
CA SER A 227 5.78 0.35 -7.85
C SER A 227 4.26 0.33 -7.87
N ILE A 228 3.66 0.83 -8.94
CA ILE A 228 2.21 0.76 -9.15
C ILE A 228 1.86 -0.64 -9.63
N GLY A 229 0.98 -1.33 -8.89
CA GLY A 229 0.44 -2.62 -9.26
C GLY A 229 -0.79 -2.48 -10.16
N LEU A 230 -0.80 -3.20 -11.27
CA LEU A 230 -1.87 -3.23 -12.27
C LEU A 230 -2.29 -4.66 -12.53
N LYS A 231 -3.44 -4.84 -13.16
CA LYS A 231 -3.93 -6.16 -13.55
C LYS A 231 -2.88 -6.91 -14.38
N ASN A 232 -2.73 -8.20 -14.11
CA ASN A 232 -1.78 -9.05 -14.81
C ASN A 232 -2.07 -9.13 -16.33
N ASN A 233 -1.02 -9.30 -17.12
CA ASN A 233 -1.07 -9.36 -18.59
C ASN A 233 -1.51 -8.06 -19.28
N THR A 234 -1.32 -6.89 -18.62
CA THR A 234 -1.67 -5.58 -19.16
C THR A 234 -0.48 -4.75 -19.66
N ARG A 235 0.78 -5.18 -19.45
CA ARG A 235 2.00 -4.42 -19.82
C ARG A 235 2.01 -3.91 -21.28
N LYS A 236 1.32 -4.60 -22.20
CA LYS A 236 1.26 -4.24 -23.63
C LYS A 236 0.09 -3.33 -23.95
N THR A 237 -0.88 -3.16 -23.06
CA THR A 237 -2.08 -2.33 -23.30
C THR A 237 -1.73 -0.84 -23.38
N ALA A 238 -2.59 -0.07 -24.02
CA ALA A 238 -2.48 1.38 -24.06
C ALA A 238 -2.61 1.99 -22.65
N GLU A 239 -3.47 1.43 -21.82
CA GLU A 239 -3.72 1.88 -20.46
C GLU A 239 -2.46 1.78 -19.59
N PHE A 240 -1.83 0.60 -19.52
CA PHE A 240 -0.57 0.41 -18.80
C PHE A 240 0.49 1.41 -19.26
N LYS A 241 0.68 1.55 -20.59
CA LYS A 241 1.66 2.47 -21.17
C LYS A 241 1.38 3.93 -20.84
N ASN A 242 0.10 4.32 -20.81
CA ASN A 242 -0.29 5.67 -20.44
C ASN A 242 -0.05 5.95 -18.96
N ILE A 243 -0.33 5.00 -18.07
CA ILE A 243 -0.02 5.11 -16.63
C ILE A 243 1.50 5.20 -16.42
N GLN A 244 2.29 4.32 -17.07
CA GLN A 244 3.74 4.37 -17.01
C GLN A 244 4.28 5.73 -17.50
N LYS A 245 3.81 6.22 -18.65
CA LYS A 245 4.21 7.53 -19.19
C LYS A 245 3.82 8.68 -18.27
N ALA A 246 2.65 8.60 -17.64
CA ALA A 246 2.22 9.59 -16.66
C ALA A 246 3.12 9.58 -15.42
N LEU A 247 3.49 8.41 -14.93
CA LEU A 247 4.46 8.24 -13.84
C LEU A 247 5.84 8.79 -14.21
N ASP A 248 6.35 8.47 -15.41
CA ASP A 248 7.67 8.92 -15.88
C ASP A 248 7.75 10.45 -16.04
N SER A 249 6.59 11.12 -16.19
CA SER A 249 6.53 12.58 -16.26
C SER A 249 6.72 13.27 -14.89
N ILE A 250 6.74 12.53 -13.78
CA ILE A 250 7.06 13.03 -12.44
C ILE A 250 8.56 12.81 -12.23
N SER A 251 9.36 13.87 -12.24
CA SER A 251 10.81 13.77 -12.08
C SER A 251 11.20 13.18 -10.71
N GLN A 252 12.42 12.65 -10.61
CA GLN A 252 12.91 12.13 -9.33
C GLN A 252 12.94 13.22 -8.25
N GLU A 253 13.35 14.43 -8.59
CA GLU A 253 13.36 15.58 -7.68
C GLU A 253 11.95 15.88 -7.16
N GLU A 254 10.95 15.90 -8.06
CA GLU A 254 9.55 16.07 -7.66
C GLU A 254 9.06 14.95 -6.74
N ARG A 255 9.42 13.70 -7.02
CA ARG A 255 9.06 12.55 -6.18
C ARG A 255 9.63 12.68 -4.77
N LEU A 256 10.91 13.07 -4.65
CA LEU A 256 11.54 13.33 -3.35
C LEU A 256 10.85 14.46 -2.61
N LYS A 257 10.56 15.58 -3.28
CA LYS A 257 9.84 16.70 -2.70
C LYS A 257 8.43 16.32 -2.23
N ILE A 258 7.69 15.53 -3.03
CA ILE A 258 6.35 15.04 -2.63
C ILE A 258 6.45 14.21 -1.33
N MET A 259 7.49 13.37 -1.20
CA MET A 259 7.70 12.57 0.01
C MET A 259 8.04 13.45 1.22
N GLU A 260 8.97 14.41 1.07
CA GLU A 260 9.28 15.35 2.15
C GLU A 260 8.05 16.15 2.62
N ASP A 261 7.24 16.59 1.67
CA ASP A 261 6.01 17.34 1.97
C ASP A 261 4.95 16.41 2.60
N ALA A 262 4.88 15.14 2.22
CA ALA A 262 4.00 14.14 2.84
C ALA A 262 4.41 13.86 4.30
N VAL A 263 5.71 13.69 4.58
CA VAL A 263 6.24 13.54 5.95
C VAL A 263 5.85 14.73 6.83
N LYS A 264 5.97 15.97 6.31
CA LYS A 264 5.61 17.19 7.07
C LYS A 264 4.10 17.28 7.34
N ARG A 265 3.25 16.75 6.45
CA ARG A 265 1.78 16.79 6.58
C ARG A 265 1.22 15.61 7.35
N ALA A 266 2.01 14.53 7.52
CA ALA A 266 1.56 13.34 8.22
C ALA A 266 1.03 13.71 9.62
N PRO A 267 -0.13 13.16 10.04
CA PRO A 267 -0.68 13.45 11.36
C PRO A 267 0.30 13.08 12.47
N THR A 268 0.51 14.01 13.39
CA THR A 268 1.30 13.80 14.63
C THR A 268 0.40 13.63 15.84
N ASP A 269 -0.90 13.92 15.70
CA ASP A 269 -1.87 13.82 16.78
C ASP A 269 -2.43 12.38 16.87
N LYS A 270 -2.54 11.90 18.10
CA LYS A 270 -3.20 10.62 18.46
C LYS A 270 -4.71 10.77 18.43
#